data_82fb28843f6e73888c80487c4eb94561
#
_entry.id   82fb28843f6e73888c80487c4eb94561
#
_cell.length_a   1.000
_cell.length_b   1.000
_cell.length_c   1.000
_cell.angle_alpha   90.00
_cell.angle_beta   90.00
_cell.angle_gamma   90.00
#
_symmetry.space_group_name_H-M   'P 1'
#
loop_
_entity.id
_entity.type
_entity.pdbx_description
1 polymer ?
#
loop_
_entity_poly.entity_id
_entity_poly.type
_entity_poly.pdbx_seq_one_letter_code
_entity_poly.pdbx_strand_id
1 'polypeptide(L)'
;MIVLRKTARDRRRLAAARSWQILISAASGVAATLFRALADENVNVDMIEQNVSSEGHTDISFTVPRTDVTKAAHCMEKIVVDTEASGFRTDEQIGRVSLVGAGMKTHPGIAAKMFETMATEGVNIEMISTSTIRISCVVAETDVERAVRALHAAFQLED
;
A
#
# COMPACT_ATOMS: atom_id res chain seq x y z
N MET A 1 18.36 -14.70 4.61
CA MET A 1 17.18 -15.07 5.39
C MET A 1 16.01 -14.22 4.91
N ILE A 2 15.01 -14.84 4.33
CA ILE A 2 13.77 -14.18 3.88
C ILE A 2 12.75 -14.42 4.98
N VAL A 3 12.12 -13.39 5.47
CA VAL A 3 11.08 -13.47 6.48
C VAL A 3 9.80 -12.88 5.90
N LEU A 4 8.73 -13.64 5.93
CA LEU A 4 7.40 -13.12 5.65
C LEU A 4 6.93 -12.37 6.89
N ARG A 5 6.87 -11.05 6.82
CA ARG A 5 6.16 -10.30 7.85
C ARG A 5 4.70 -10.20 7.45
N LYS A 6 3.90 -11.07 8.05
CA LYS A 6 2.51 -10.83 8.29
C LYS A 6 2.44 -9.65 9.27
N THR A 7 1.91 -8.50 8.88
CA THR A 7 1.51 -7.49 9.85
C THR A 7 0.21 -7.97 10.55
N ALA A 8 0.21 -9.22 11.00
CA ALA A 8 -0.96 -9.91 11.54
C ALA A 8 -0.62 -10.84 12.70
N ARG A 9 0.46 -10.59 13.45
CA ARG A 9 0.71 -11.35 14.69
C ARG A 9 -0.12 -10.83 15.87
N ASP A 10 -0.87 -9.79 15.64
CA ASP A 10 -1.87 -9.34 16.61
C ASP A 10 -3.22 -9.30 15.89
N ARG A 11 -4.11 -10.26 16.19
CA ARG A 11 -5.50 -10.25 15.69
C ARG A 11 -6.24 -8.95 16.03
N ARG A 12 -5.68 -8.12 16.91
CA ARG A 12 -6.14 -6.76 17.23
C ARG A 12 -5.42 -5.66 16.45
N ARG A 13 -4.37 -6.00 15.68
CA ARG A 13 -3.57 -5.11 14.84
C ARG A 13 -3.37 -5.64 13.42
N LEU A 14 -4.27 -6.47 12.92
CA LEU A 14 -4.55 -6.49 11.50
C LEU A 14 -5.08 -5.08 11.21
N ALA A 15 -4.14 -4.16 11.06
CA ALA A 15 -4.46 -2.87 10.51
C ALA A 15 -4.92 -3.15 9.09
N ALA A 16 -6.22 -3.36 8.91
CA ALA A 16 -6.82 -3.09 7.64
C ALA A 16 -6.32 -1.69 7.28
N ALA A 17 -5.37 -1.64 6.37
CA ALA A 17 -4.92 -0.38 5.83
C ALA A 17 -6.07 0.12 4.98
N ARG A 18 -6.30 1.43 4.93
CA ARG A 18 -7.19 2.04 3.96
C ARG A 18 -6.35 2.63 2.86
N SER A 19 -6.69 2.32 1.63
CA SER A 19 -6.14 2.98 0.47
C SER A 19 -6.92 4.26 0.20
N TRP A 20 -6.19 5.32 -0.03
CA TRP A 20 -6.71 6.60 -0.47
C TRP A 20 -6.15 6.89 -1.85
N GLN A 21 -7.01 7.24 -2.77
CA GLN A 21 -6.63 7.69 -4.10
C GLN A 21 -7.20 9.07 -4.33
N ILE A 22 -6.36 10.02 -4.65
CA ILE A 22 -6.75 11.37 -5.03
C ILE A 22 -6.32 11.66 -6.47
N LEU A 23 -7.24 12.12 -7.28
CA LEU A 23 -7.00 12.56 -8.65
C LEU A 23 -6.81 14.07 -8.66
N ILE A 24 -5.62 14.52 -9.00
CA ILE A 24 -5.22 15.92 -8.94
C ILE A 24 -4.63 16.33 -10.29
N SER A 25 -4.81 17.60 -10.66
CA SER A 25 -4.06 18.21 -11.76
C SER A 25 -2.55 18.12 -11.49
N ALA A 26 -1.75 17.81 -12.52
CA ALA A 26 -0.29 17.62 -12.40
C ALA A 26 0.43 18.95 -12.13
N ALA A 27 0.24 19.51 -10.94
CA ALA A 27 0.95 20.70 -10.49
C ALA A 27 2.11 20.30 -9.56
N SER A 28 3.26 20.95 -9.71
CA SER A 28 4.38 20.75 -8.80
C SER A 28 3.99 21.21 -7.39
N GLY A 29 4.35 20.41 -6.37
CA GLY A 29 4.08 20.72 -4.97
C GLY A 29 2.82 20.10 -4.37
N VAL A 30 1.93 19.52 -5.16
CA VAL A 30 0.68 18.91 -4.66
C VAL A 30 0.95 17.80 -3.65
N ALA A 31 1.90 16.92 -3.93
CA ALA A 31 2.30 15.88 -2.98
C ALA A 31 2.81 16.48 -1.67
N ALA A 32 3.58 17.58 -1.73
CA ALA A 32 4.05 18.24 -0.53
C ALA A 32 2.90 18.81 0.31
N THR A 33 1.92 19.44 -0.33
CA THR A 33 0.72 19.98 0.34
C THR A 33 -0.08 18.84 1.01
N LEU A 34 -0.34 17.75 0.26
CA LEU A 34 -1.07 16.59 0.74
C LEU A 34 -0.39 15.98 1.98
N PHE A 35 0.87 15.61 1.86
CA PHE A 35 1.55 14.92 2.95
C PHE A 35 1.91 15.83 4.13
N ARG A 36 2.04 17.14 3.92
CA ARG A 36 2.15 18.11 5.01
C ARG A 36 0.87 18.15 5.82
N ALA A 37 -0.29 18.28 5.19
CA ALA A 37 -1.58 18.30 5.88
C ALA A 37 -1.83 17.01 6.69
N LEU A 38 -1.49 15.85 6.13
CA LEU A 38 -1.57 14.57 6.86
C LEU A 38 -0.62 14.53 8.06
N ALA A 39 0.60 15.03 7.90
CA ALA A 39 1.60 15.09 8.97
C ALA A 39 1.18 16.03 10.12
N ASP A 40 0.60 17.17 9.81
CA ASP A 40 0.13 18.16 10.81
C ASP A 40 -1.00 17.58 11.69
N GLU A 41 -1.79 16.64 11.15
CA GLU A 41 -2.79 15.86 11.90
C GLU A 41 -2.24 14.58 12.53
N ASN A 42 -0.92 14.38 12.50
CA ASN A 42 -0.25 13.16 12.97
C ASN A 42 -0.79 11.87 12.31
N VAL A 43 -1.12 11.93 11.02
CA VAL A 43 -1.48 10.76 10.23
C VAL A 43 -0.22 10.13 9.66
N ASN A 44 0.02 8.87 9.98
CA ASN A 44 1.14 8.13 9.42
C ASN A 44 0.78 7.51 8.08
N VAL A 45 1.63 7.73 7.08
CA VAL A 45 1.48 7.15 5.74
C VAL A 45 2.48 6.03 5.54
N ASP A 46 2.05 4.90 5.02
CA ASP A 46 2.88 3.71 4.93
C ASP A 46 3.36 3.42 3.50
N MET A 47 2.46 3.37 2.54
CA MET A 47 2.79 3.20 1.12
C MET A 47 2.29 4.41 0.34
N ILE A 48 3.08 4.83 -0.63
CA ILE A 48 2.73 5.92 -1.54
C ILE A 48 3.01 5.44 -2.95
N GLU A 49 2.06 5.62 -3.84
CA GLU A 49 2.19 5.41 -5.27
C GLU A 49 1.69 6.65 -6.00
N GLN A 50 2.43 7.09 -6.98
CA GLN A 50 2.05 8.21 -7.83
C GLN A 50 2.11 7.80 -9.28
N ASN A 51 1.01 7.97 -10.00
CA ASN A 51 0.91 7.77 -11.44
C ASN A 51 0.59 9.09 -12.11
N VAL A 52 1.28 9.36 -13.21
CA VAL A 52 1.03 10.53 -14.05
C VAL A 52 0.36 10.06 -15.33
N SER A 53 -0.86 10.53 -15.59
CA SER A 53 -1.55 10.22 -16.84
C SER A 53 -1.02 11.04 -18.00
N SER A 54 -1.24 10.56 -19.22
CA SER A 54 -0.89 11.28 -20.46
C SER A 54 -1.67 12.60 -20.64
N GLU A 55 -2.75 12.79 -19.90
CA GLU A 55 -3.61 13.98 -19.96
C GLU A 55 -3.23 15.06 -18.93
N GLY A 56 -2.08 14.91 -18.26
CA GLY A 56 -1.59 15.88 -17.29
C GLY A 56 -2.31 15.81 -15.92
N HIS A 57 -2.96 14.70 -15.63
CA HIS A 57 -3.49 14.42 -14.29
C HIS A 57 -2.53 13.51 -13.51
N THR A 58 -2.52 13.66 -12.22
CA THR A 58 -1.71 12.84 -11.31
C THR A 58 -2.64 12.14 -10.33
N ASP A 59 -2.52 10.81 -10.29
CA ASP A 59 -3.12 9.99 -9.25
C ASP A 59 -2.11 9.77 -8.15
N ILE A 60 -2.44 10.16 -6.93
CA ILE A 60 -1.65 9.83 -5.75
C ILE A 60 -2.47 8.86 -4.90
N SER A 61 -1.96 7.65 -4.75
CA SER A 61 -2.52 6.62 -3.87
C SER A 61 -1.62 6.44 -2.66
N PHE A 62 -2.22 6.29 -1.49
CA PHE A 62 -1.46 6.04 -0.27
C PHE A 62 -2.27 5.21 0.73
N THR A 63 -1.58 4.57 1.66
CA THR A 63 -2.21 3.77 2.70
C THR A 63 -1.98 4.40 4.07
N VAL A 64 -3.01 4.36 4.92
CA VAL A 64 -2.95 4.78 6.31
C VAL A 64 -3.41 3.68 7.24
N PRO A 65 -2.95 3.65 8.50
CA PRO A 65 -3.49 2.75 9.52
C PRO A 65 -4.99 3.00 9.74
N ARG A 66 -5.73 1.94 10.04
CA ARG A 66 -7.18 2.05 10.31
C ARG A 66 -7.53 3.05 11.42
N THR A 67 -6.62 3.22 12.38
CA THR A 67 -6.78 4.20 13.48
C THR A 67 -6.80 5.64 13.02
N ASP A 68 -6.19 5.94 11.87
CA ASP A 68 -5.97 7.30 11.39
C ASP A 68 -6.94 7.70 10.27
N VAL A 69 -7.83 6.80 9.89
CA VAL A 69 -8.73 6.97 8.75
C VAL A 69 -9.62 8.21 8.87
N THR A 70 -10.23 8.43 10.04
CA THR A 70 -11.13 9.59 10.25
C THR A 70 -10.36 10.90 10.11
N LYS A 71 -9.13 10.96 10.61
CA LYS A 71 -8.26 12.13 10.44
C LYS A 71 -7.87 12.33 9.00
N ALA A 72 -7.46 11.23 8.32
CA ALA A 72 -7.12 11.28 6.90
C ALA A 72 -8.29 11.77 6.05
N ALA A 73 -9.53 11.30 6.32
CA ALA A 73 -10.73 11.75 5.62
C ALA A 73 -10.90 13.27 5.71
N HIS A 74 -10.80 13.79 6.92
CA HIS A 74 -10.93 15.24 7.15
C HIS A 74 -9.83 16.06 6.44
N CYS A 75 -8.59 15.56 6.42
CA CYS A 75 -7.53 16.17 5.63
C CYS A 75 -7.85 16.15 4.13
N MET A 76 -8.36 15.02 3.61
CA MET A 76 -8.65 14.88 2.20
C MET A 76 -9.76 15.83 1.73
N GLU A 77 -10.80 16.03 2.53
CA GLU A 77 -11.85 17.01 2.23
C GLU A 77 -11.30 18.43 2.04
N LYS A 78 -10.38 18.86 2.91
CA LYS A 78 -9.72 20.17 2.79
C LYS A 78 -8.83 20.24 1.55
N ILE A 79 -8.02 19.20 1.32
CA ILE A 79 -7.05 19.17 0.21
C ILE A 79 -7.75 19.19 -1.14
N VAL A 80 -8.87 18.50 -1.30
CA VAL A 80 -9.65 18.56 -2.54
C VAL A 80 -10.05 20.00 -2.87
N VAL A 81 -10.44 20.78 -1.89
CA VAL A 81 -10.79 22.18 -2.07
C VAL A 81 -9.55 23.05 -2.38
N ASP A 82 -8.47 22.86 -1.59
CA ASP A 82 -7.27 23.69 -1.69
C ASP A 82 -6.46 23.44 -2.97
N THR A 83 -6.57 22.24 -3.54
CA THR A 83 -5.81 21.83 -4.73
C THR A 83 -6.65 21.73 -6.00
N GLU A 84 -7.94 22.08 -5.93
CA GLU A 84 -8.90 21.90 -7.04
C GLU A 84 -8.91 20.46 -7.60
N ALA A 85 -8.70 19.48 -6.71
CA ALA A 85 -8.70 18.07 -7.09
C ALA A 85 -10.10 17.63 -7.53
N SER A 86 -10.17 16.68 -8.47
CA SER A 86 -11.45 16.14 -8.95
C SER A 86 -12.20 15.34 -7.89
N GLY A 87 -11.55 14.98 -6.79
CA GLY A 87 -12.09 14.22 -5.67
C GLY A 87 -11.12 13.18 -5.14
N PHE A 88 -11.59 12.37 -4.21
CA PHE A 88 -10.83 11.23 -3.69
C PHE A 88 -11.70 9.99 -3.54
N ARG A 89 -11.07 8.83 -3.53
CA ARG A 89 -11.69 7.54 -3.25
C ARG A 89 -11.00 6.89 -2.06
N THR A 90 -11.75 6.08 -1.32
CA THR A 90 -11.23 5.30 -0.22
C THR A 90 -11.63 3.84 -0.37
N ASP A 91 -10.70 2.93 -0.09
CA ASP A 91 -11.00 1.52 0.08
C ASP A 91 -10.60 1.07 1.48
N GLU A 92 -11.56 0.48 2.18
CA GLU A 92 -11.41 0.03 3.56
C GLU A 92 -11.20 -1.47 3.68
N GLN A 93 -11.41 -2.19 2.57
CA GLN A 93 -11.37 -3.65 2.54
C GLN A 93 -10.06 -4.17 1.95
N ILE A 94 -8.97 -3.52 2.28
CA ILE A 94 -7.64 -3.90 1.83
C ILE A 94 -6.77 -4.40 2.97
N GLY A 95 -5.80 -5.23 2.61
CA GLY A 95 -4.74 -5.68 3.49
C GLY A 95 -3.39 -5.63 2.81
N ARG A 96 -2.32 -5.64 3.60
CA ARG A 96 -0.96 -5.62 3.10
C ARG A 96 -0.23 -6.91 3.40
N VAL A 97 0.39 -7.47 2.38
CA VAL A 97 1.29 -8.62 2.46
C VAL A 97 2.70 -8.16 2.10
N SER A 98 3.68 -8.45 2.94
CA SER A 98 5.07 -8.03 2.72
C SER A 98 6.03 -9.18 2.84
N LEU A 99 6.87 -9.35 1.84
CA LEU A 99 8.03 -10.23 1.86
C LEU A 99 9.25 -9.39 2.24
N VAL A 100 9.96 -9.77 3.31
CA VAL A 100 11.11 -9.01 3.83
C VAL A 100 12.33 -9.92 3.87
N GLY A 101 13.45 -9.45 3.35
CA GLY A 101 14.70 -10.22 3.38
C GLY A 101 15.88 -9.48 2.78
N ALA A 102 17.07 -9.74 3.32
CA ALA A 102 18.32 -9.15 2.83
C ALA A 102 18.71 -9.65 1.43
N GLY A 103 18.18 -10.78 0.98
CA GLY A 103 18.50 -11.41 -0.29
C GLY A 103 17.85 -10.79 -1.53
N MET A 104 16.91 -9.88 -1.39
CA MET A 104 16.17 -9.31 -2.53
C MET A 104 17.06 -8.58 -3.53
N LYS A 105 18.14 -7.99 -3.06
CA LYS A 105 19.08 -7.24 -3.88
C LYS A 105 19.99 -8.13 -4.74
N THR A 106 20.21 -9.36 -4.31
CA THR A 106 21.20 -10.29 -4.90
C THR A 106 20.57 -11.50 -5.60
N HIS A 107 19.26 -11.70 -5.45
CA HIS A 107 18.55 -12.85 -6.02
C HIS A 107 17.46 -12.36 -6.98
N PRO A 108 17.80 -12.27 -8.28
CA PRO A 108 16.77 -12.02 -9.30
C PRO A 108 15.75 -13.15 -9.25
N GLY A 109 14.48 -12.81 -9.45
CA GLY A 109 13.38 -13.78 -9.45
C GLY A 109 12.55 -13.86 -8.16
N ILE A 110 12.99 -13.24 -7.04
CA ILE A 110 12.15 -13.20 -5.82
C ILE A 110 10.83 -12.51 -6.09
N ALA A 111 10.83 -11.37 -6.78
CA ALA A 111 9.61 -10.67 -7.15
C ALA A 111 8.75 -11.50 -8.11
N ALA A 112 9.35 -12.10 -9.12
CA ALA A 112 8.63 -12.96 -10.06
C ALA A 112 7.93 -14.12 -9.32
N LYS A 113 8.67 -14.83 -8.47
CA LYS A 113 8.11 -15.94 -7.67
C LYS A 113 6.98 -15.49 -6.75
N MET A 114 7.10 -14.30 -6.13
CA MET A 114 6.04 -13.74 -5.31
C MET A 114 4.77 -13.49 -6.13
N PHE A 115 4.90 -12.83 -7.27
CA PHE A 115 3.74 -12.50 -8.11
C PHE A 115 3.14 -13.72 -8.79
N GLU A 116 3.94 -14.67 -9.24
CA GLU A 116 3.47 -15.96 -9.79
C GLU A 116 2.68 -16.75 -8.75
N THR A 117 3.17 -16.79 -7.50
CA THR A 117 2.46 -17.45 -6.40
C THR A 117 1.11 -16.79 -6.14
N MET A 118 1.05 -15.46 -6.08
CA MET A 118 -0.19 -14.74 -5.87
C MET A 118 -1.17 -14.92 -7.04
N ALA A 119 -0.67 -14.90 -8.27
CA ALA A 119 -1.48 -15.15 -9.46
C ALA A 119 -2.07 -16.57 -9.49
N THR A 120 -1.27 -17.59 -9.13
CA THR A 120 -1.73 -18.98 -9.04
C THR A 120 -2.85 -19.15 -8.01
N GLU A 121 -2.80 -18.41 -6.92
CA GLU A 121 -3.83 -18.40 -5.89
C GLU A 121 -5.04 -17.48 -6.23
N GLY A 122 -5.02 -16.83 -7.39
CA GLY A 122 -6.09 -15.93 -7.80
C GLY A 122 -6.18 -14.67 -6.91
N VAL A 123 -5.06 -14.24 -6.32
CA VAL A 123 -4.99 -13.02 -5.51
C VAL A 123 -4.66 -11.84 -6.42
N ASN A 124 -5.59 -10.90 -6.52
CA ASN A 124 -5.35 -9.65 -7.25
C ASN A 124 -4.47 -8.70 -6.42
N ILE A 125 -3.56 -8.00 -7.09
CA ILE A 125 -2.68 -7.00 -6.47
C ILE A 125 -3.16 -5.62 -6.90
N GLU A 126 -3.48 -4.77 -5.93
CA GLU A 126 -3.96 -3.41 -6.16
C GLU A 126 -2.82 -2.39 -6.19
N MET A 127 -1.80 -2.60 -5.35
CA MET A 127 -0.66 -1.70 -5.24
C MET A 127 0.61 -2.48 -4.93
N ILE A 128 1.74 -2.07 -5.48
CA ILE A 128 3.05 -2.67 -5.22
C ILE A 128 4.01 -1.59 -4.76
N SER A 129 4.78 -1.88 -3.71
CA SER A 129 5.90 -1.07 -3.28
C SER A 129 7.11 -1.94 -3.01
N THR A 130 8.27 -1.52 -3.48
CA THR A 130 9.51 -2.28 -3.33
C THR A 130 10.63 -1.44 -2.72
N SER A 131 11.48 -2.09 -1.96
CA SER A 131 12.74 -1.54 -1.48
C SER A 131 13.84 -2.59 -1.59
N THR A 132 15.05 -2.26 -1.17
CA THR A 132 16.21 -3.18 -1.20
C THR A 132 16.00 -4.44 -0.34
N ILE A 133 15.09 -4.39 0.62
CA ILE A 133 14.87 -5.48 1.59
C ILE A 133 13.39 -5.89 1.72
N ARG A 134 12.49 -5.30 0.93
CA ARG A 134 11.05 -5.53 1.09
C ARG A 134 10.33 -5.41 -0.26
N ILE A 135 9.37 -6.32 -0.47
CA ILE A 135 8.31 -6.17 -1.48
C ILE A 135 7.00 -6.18 -0.70
N SER A 136 6.17 -5.18 -0.90
CA SER A 136 4.84 -5.08 -0.28
C SER A 136 3.78 -5.03 -1.37
N CYS A 137 2.71 -5.80 -1.18
CA CYS A 137 1.54 -5.79 -2.04
C CYS A 137 0.31 -5.44 -1.21
N VAL A 138 -0.52 -4.57 -1.73
CA VAL A 138 -1.89 -4.34 -1.25
C VAL A 138 -2.80 -5.28 -2.02
N VAL A 139 -3.67 -5.96 -1.29
CA VAL A 139 -4.62 -6.94 -1.80
C VAL A 139 -5.94 -6.78 -1.07
N ALA A 140 -7.03 -7.37 -1.56
CA ALA A 140 -8.28 -7.42 -0.80
C ALA A 140 -8.06 -8.05 0.58
N GLU A 141 -8.71 -7.52 1.62
CA GLU A 141 -8.57 -8.01 3.00
C GLU A 141 -8.89 -9.51 3.11
N THR A 142 -9.87 -9.98 2.35
CA THR A 142 -10.28 -11.39 2.29
C THR A 142 -9.20 -12.32 1.74
N ASP A 143 -8.27 -11.80 0.95
CA ASP A 143 -7.23 -12.58 0.29
C ASP A 143 -5.92 -12.64 1.09
N VAL A 144 -5.76 -11.80 2.11
CA VAL A 144 -4.52 -11.69 2.90
C VAL A 144 -4.05 -13.03 3.45
N GLU A 145 -4.95 -13.79 4.08
CA GLU A 145 -4.56 -15.07 4.69
C GLU A 145 -4.18 -16.13 3.65
N ARG A 146 -4.89 -16.16 2.52
CA ARG A 146 -4.58 -17.05 1.39
C ARG A 146 -3.22 -16.71 0.81
N ALA A 147 -2.97 -15.43 0.51
CA ALA A 147 -1.70 -14.95 0.00
C ALA A 147 -0.53 -15.27 0.93
N VAL A 148 -0.70 -15.03 2.24
CA VAL A 148 0.36 -15.30 3.23
C VAL A 148 0.69 -16.79 3.29
N ARG A 149 -0.30 -17.68 3.34
CA ARG A 149 -0.07 -19.13 3.38
C ARG A 149 0.65 -19.63 2.13
N ALA A 150 0.19 -19.17 0.96
CA ALA A 150 0.80 -19.56 -0.30
C ALA A 150 2.26 -19.09 -0.41
N LEU A 151 2.53 -17.84 -0.06
CA LEU A 151 3.89 -17.30 -0.06
C LEU A 151 4.78 -17.99 0.97
N HIS A 152 4.25 -18.30 2.15
CA HIS A 152 4.99 -19.04 3.18
C HIS A 152 5.44 -20.41 2.65
N ALA A 153 4.53 -21.15 2.02
CA ALA A 153 4.85 -22.44 1.40
C ALA A 153 5.83 -22.28 0.21
N ALA A 154 5.57 -21.33 -0.69
CA ALA A 154 6.41 -21.11 -1.86
C ALA A 154 7.85 -20.77 -1.51
N PHE A 155 8.06 -19.92 -0.49
CA PHE A 155 9.39 -19.50 -0.04
C PHE A 155 10.00 -20.40 1.03
N GLN A 156 9.32 -21.50 1.42
CA GLN A 156 9.78 -22.47 2.42
C GLN A 156 10.23 -21.74 3.72
N LEU A 157 9.40 -20.84 4.19
CA LEU A 157 9.70 -20.08 5.39
C LEU A 157 9.39 -20.94 6.63
N GLU A 158 10.31 -20.95 7.59
CA GLU A 158 10.12 -21.63 8.86
C GLU A 158 9.12 -20.85 9.73
N ASP A 159 8.35 -21.59 10.55
CA ASP A 159 7.35 -21.03 11.49
C ASP A 159 7.99 -20.25 12.65
#